data_058eb08453a9db053feee8d0c4f7c15d
#
_entry.id   058eb08453a9db053feee8d0c4f7c15d
#
_cell.length_a   1.000
_cell.length_b   1.000
_cell.length_c   1.000
_cell.angle_alpha   90.00
_cell.angle_beta   90.00
_cell.angle_gamma   90.00
#
_symmetry.space_group_name_H-M   'P 1'
#
loop_
_entity.id
_entity.type
_entity.pdbx_description
1 polymer ?
#
loop_
_entity_poly.entity_id
_entity_poly.type
_entity_poly.pdbx_seq_one_letter_code
_entity_poly.pdbx_strand_id
1 'polypeptide(L)'
;KEGIPYTLYSEIKPNPTIKNVQDGVAAFKACAADSIIAIGGGSSMDTAKAIGIIITNPEFEDVRSLEGVAPTKNHAVPTIAVPTTAGTAAEVTINYVITDAEKERKFVCVDENDIPEVAVIDPEMMSSMPKGLTAATGMDALTHAIEGYTTKAAWEIPDMFHLEAIKLISRNLRGAVENTPEGREGMAMAQYIAGMGFSNVGLGIAHSIAHTLGAHYDTPHGVACAM
;
A
#
# COMPACT_ATOMS: atom_id res chain seq x y z
N LYS A 1 4.77 26.42 -4.51
CA LYS A 1 4.66 27.91 -4.61
C LYS A 1 3.71 28.30 -5.75
N GLU A 2 3.01 27.33 -6.31
CA GLU A 2 2.10 27.50 -7.48
C GLU A 2 0.72 28.03 -7.10
N GLY A 3 0.48 28.34 -5.82
CA GLY A 3 -0.79 28.91 -5.37
C GLY A 3 -1.98 27.94 -5.38
N ILE A 4 -1.73 26.64 -5.50
CA ILE A 4 -2.77 25.61 -5.44
C ILE A 4 -3.27 25.51 -4.00
N PRO A 5 -4.57 25.74 -3.72
CA PRO A 5 -5.10 25.57 -2.39
C PRO A 5 -5.07 24.08 -1.99
N TYR A 6 -4.72 23.81 -0.74
CA TYR A 6 -4.71 22.45 -0.21
C TYR A 6 -5.09 22.44 1.27
N THR A 7 -5.58 21.30 1.74
CA THR A 7 -5.79 21.01 3.15
C THR A 7 -4.97 19.79 3.51
N LEU A 8 -4.21 19.86 4.59
CA LEU A 8 -3.40 18.75 5.08
C LEU A 8 -4.22 17.89 6.05
N TYR A 9 -4.29 16.59 5.79
CA TYR A 9 -4.77 15.58 6.71
C TYR A 9 -3.60 14.66 7.11
N SER A 10 -3.12 14.78 8.34
CA SER A 10 -1.92 14.07 8.85
C SER A 10 -2.22 13.14 10.02
N GLU A 11 -3.47 12.97 10.41
CA GLU A 11 -3.89 12.13 11.54
C GLU A 11 -3.90 10.63 11.17
N ILE A 12 -2.85 10.18 10.48
CA ILE A 12 -2.72 8.80 10.02
C ILE A 12 -1.83 8.04 10.99
N LYS A 13 -2.30 6.88 11.42
CA LYS A 13 -1.55 5.98 12.31
C LYS A 13 -0.97 4.81 11.51
N PRO A 14 0.13 4.21 11.97
CA PRO A 14 0.52 2.87 11.53
C PRO A 14 -0.67 1.91 11.70
N ASN A 15 -0.91 1.05 10.70
CA ASN A 15 -2.10 0.19 10.68
C ASN A 15 -3.40 1.02 10.75
N PRO A 16 -3.79 1.70 9.66
CA PRO A 16 -4.86 2.69 9.68
C PRO A 16 -6.17 2.06 10.16
N THR A 17 -6.87 2.78 11.03
CA THR A 17 -8.11 2.31 11.62
C THR A 17 -9.32 2.81 10.85
N ILE A 18 -10.48 2.19 11.07
CA ILE A 18 -11.78 2.67 10.56
C ILE A 18 -11.97 4.15 10.92
N LYS A 19 -11.61 4.54 12.15
CA LYS A 19 -11.70 5.95 12.58
C LYS A 19 -10.81 6.88 11.76
N ASN A 20 -9.60 6.49 11.42
CA ASN A 20 -8.73 7.30 10.55
C ASN A 20 -9.39 7.57 9.20
N VAL A 21 -10.03 6.56 8.62
CA VAL A 21 -10.74 6.72 7.34
C VAL A 21 -11.95 7.65 7.50
N GLN A 22 -12.77 7.45 8.53
CA GLN A 22 -13.97 8.28 8.79
C GLN A 22 -13.61 9.75 9.02
N ASP A 23 -12.57 10.01 9.83
CA ASP A 23 -12.09 11.38 10.08
C ASP A 23 -11.54 12.01 8.79
N GLY A 24 -10.85 11.22 7.95
CA GLY A 24 -10.36 11.66 6.64
C GLY A 24 -11.49 11.97 5.65
N VAL A 25 -12.54 11.16 5.60
CA VAL A 25 -13.75 11.43 4.79
C VAL A 25 -14.41 12.74 5.25
N ALA A 26 -14.52 12.94 6.57
CA ALA A 26 -15.08 14.18 7.12
C ALA A 26 -14.22 15.40 6.76
N ALA A 27 -12.90 15.29 6.85
CA ALA A 27 -11.95 16.34 6.48
C ALA A 27 -12.04 16.67 4.98
N PHE A 28 -12.10 15.66 4.12
CA PHE A 28 -12.25 15.83 2.67
C PHE A 28 -13.52 16.60 2.32
N LYS A 29 -14.66 16.19 2.90
CA LYS A 29 -15.96 16.87 2.70
C LYS A 29 -15.92 18.30 3.22
N ALA A 30 -15.32 18.55 4.38
CA ALA A 30 -15.28 19.87 5.02
C ALA A 30 -14.45 20.90 4.22
N CYS A 31 -13.40 20.49 3.55
CA CYS A 31 -12.56 21.37 2.73
C CYS A 31 -13.00 21.44 1.26
N ALA A 32 -14.07 20.72 0.89
CA ALA A 32 -14.57 20.64 -0.50
C ALA A 32 -13.44 20.26 -1.50
N ALA A 33 -12.57 19.35 -1.12
CA ALA A 33 -11.52 18.83 -1.99
C ALA A 33 -12.14 18.04 -3.16
N ASP A 34 -11.42 17.98 -4.26
CA ASP A 34 -11.79 17.25 -5.49
C ASP A 34 -10.79 16.13 -5.83
N SER A 35 -9.66 16.09 -5.13
CA SER A 35 -8.56 15.18 -5.41
C SER A 35 -7.74 14.91 -4.14
N ILE A 36 -6.92 13.86 -4.16
CA ILE A 36 -6.04 13.47 -3.06
C ILE A 36 -4.60 13.39 -3.56
N ILE A 37 -3.66 13.95 -2.79
CA ILE A 37 -2.24 13.66 -2.93
C ILE A 37 -1.83 12.87 -1.68
N ALA A 38 -1.59 11.57 -1.85
CA ALA A 38 -1.15 10.69 -0.77
C ALA A 38 0.37 10.62 -0.73
N ILE A 39 0.97 11.09 0.36
CA ILE A 39 2.42 11.05 0.56
C ILE A 39 2.71 10.24 1.82
N GLY A 40 3.46 9.13 1.69
CA GLY A 40 3.81 8.30 2.85
C GLY A 40 4.01 6.84 2.50
N GLY A 41 3.99 5.97 3.50
CA GLY A 41 4.04 4.52 3.35
C GLY A 41 2.65 3.91 3.11
N GLY A 42 2.56 2.58 3.19
CA GLY A 42 1.31 1.84 2.96
C GLY A 42 0.12 2.37 3.74
N SER A 43 0.29 2.71 5.04
CA SER A 43 -0.81 3.24 5.86
C SER A 43 -1.41 4.53 5.32
N SER A 44 -0.58 5.42 4.76
CA SER A 44 -1.06 6.66 4.13
C SER A 44 -1.81 6.37 2.83
N MET A 45 -1.30 5.43 2.03
CA MET A 45 -1.92 5.01 0.78
C MET A 45 -3.26 4.32 1.04
N ASP A 46 -3.29 3.36 1.97
CA ASP A 46 -4.50 2.61 2.34
C ASP A 46 -5.60 3.54 2.85
N THR A 47 -5.23 4.52 3.68
CA THR A 47 -6.18 5.54 4.16
C THR A 47 -6.72 6.38 3.00
N ALA A 48 -5.85 6.83 2.10
CA ALA A 48 -6.24 7.65 0.94
C ALA A 48 -7.18 6.91 -0.01
N LYS A 49 -6.90 5.63 -0.30
CA LYS A 49 -7.74 4.76 -1.11
C LYS A 49 -9.14 4.61 -0.50
N ALA A 50 -9.20 4.25 0.79
CA ALA A 50 -10.47 4.12 1.50
C ALA A 50 -11.28 5.43 1.50
N ILE A 51 -10.64 6.58 1.74
CA ILE A 51 -11.31 7.89 1.65
C ILE A 51 -11.83 8.12 0.23
N GLY A 52 -10.98 7.94 -0.78
CA GLY A 52 -11.33 8.20 -2.17
C GLY A 52 -12.53 7.39 -2.66
N ILE A 53 -12.58 6.10 -2.32
CA ILE A 53 -13.68 5.20 -2.67
C ILE A 53 -14.98 5.61 -1.97
N ILE A 54 -14.94 5.90 -0.67
CA ILE A 54 -16.14 6.28 0.10
C ILE A 54 -16.73 7.59 -0.40
N ILE A 55 -15.92 8.55 -0.79
CA ILE A 55 -16.40 9.85 -1.30
C ILE A 55 -17.25 9.67 -2.56
N THR A 56 -16.86 8.77 -3.45
CA THR A 56 -17.55 8.54 -4.73
C THR A 56 -18.61 7.43 -4.64
N ASN A 57 -18.57 6.60 -3.60
CA ASN A 57 -19.51 5.52 -3.33
C ASN A 57 -20.04 5.62 -1.88
N PRO A 58 -20.89 6.60 -1.58
CA PRO A 58 -21.31 6.90 -0.20
C PRO A 58 -22.14 5.80 0.46
N GLU A 59 -22.66 4.85 -0.29
CA GLU A 59 -23.32 3.65 0.23
C GLU A 59 -22.36 2.75 1.04
N PHE A 60 -21.04 2.92 0.87
CA PHE A 60 -19.98 2.23 1.61
C PHE A 60 -19.39 3.08 2.74
N GLU A 61 -20.13 4.05 3.29
CA GLU A 61 -19.66 4.91 4.39
C GLU A 61 -19.24 4.10 5.64
N ASP A 62 -19.88 2.96 5.91
CA ASP A 62 -19.32 1.98 6.85
C ASP A 62 -18.13 1.26 6.20
N VAL A 63 -16.92 1.62 6.64
CA VAL A 63 -15.66 1.07 6.09
C VAL A 63 -15.62 -0.46 6.10
N ARG A 64 -16.33 -1.11 7.04
CA ARG A 64 -16.45 -2.58 7.10
C ARG A 64 -17.13 -3.18 5.88
N SER A 65 -18.00 -2.42 5.22
CA SER A 65 -18.70 -2.88 4.02
C SER A 65 -17.78 -2.99 2.79
N LEU A 66 -16.58 -2.46 2.88
CA LEU A 66 -15.53 -2.56 1.85
C LEU A 66 -14.66 -3.82 2.00
N GLU A 67 -14.86 -4.64 3.03
CA GLU A 67 -14.06 -5.86 3.25
C GLU A 67 -14.24 -6.85 2.08
N GLY A 68 -13.13 -7.40 1.60
CA GLY A 68 -13.11 -8.28 0.43
C GLY A 68 -13.29 -7.50 -0.87
N VAL A 69 -14.04 -8.04 -1.80
CA VAL A 69 -14.37 -7.39 -3.07
C VAL A 69 -15.73 -6.71 -2.93
N ALA A 70 -15.72 -5.41 -2.69
CA ALA A 70 -16.95 -4.63 -2.60
C ALA A 70 -17.46 -4.27 -4.01
N PRO A 71 -18.80 -4.28 -4.24
CA PRO A 71 -19.36 -3.95 -5.55
C PRO A 71 -19.49 -2.43 -5.74
N THR A 72 -18.37 -1.71 -5.62
CA THR A 72 -18.31 -0.27 -5.90
C THR A 72 -18.56 -0.01 -7.38
N LYS A 73 -19.10 1.16 -7.71
CA LYS A 73 -19.51 1.48 -9.09
C LYS A 73 -18.72 2.63 -9.69
N ASN A 74 -18.18 3.49 -8.83
CA ASN A 74 -17.49 4.69 -9.25
C ASN A 74 -16.01 4.59 -8.87
N HIS A 75 -15.13 5.05 -9.74
CA HIS A 75 -13.73 5.23 -9.40
C HIS A 75 -13.58 6.16 -8.19
N ALA A 76 -12.54 5.94 -7.41
CA ALA A 76 -12.14 6.85 -6.33
C ALA A 76 -11.96 8.28 -6.86
N VAL A 77 -11.93 9.27 -5.97
CA VAL A 77 -11.53 10.62 -6.38
C VAL A 77 -10.11 10.58 -6.97
N PRO A 78 -9.79 11.49 -7.94
CA PRO A 78 -8.45 11.55 -8.52
C PRO A 78 -7.36 11.54 -7.45
N THR A 79 -6.45 10.56 -7.53
CA THR A 79 -5.42 10.36 -6.51
C THR A 79 -4.03 10.29 -7.12
N ILE A 80 -3.11 11.11 -6.61
CA ILE A 80 -1.68 11.04 -6.88
C ILE A 80 -1.02 10.39 -5.67
N ALA A 81 -0.33 9.28 -5.87
CA ALA A 81 0.36 8.54 -4.81
C ALA A 81 1.88 8.74 -4.90
N VAL A 82 2.49 9.15 -3.77
CA VAL A 82 3.93 9.39 -3.64
C VAL A 82 4.45 8.53 -2.48
N PRO A 83 4.87 7.28 -2.73
CA PRO A 83 5.33 6.39 -1.67
C PRO A 83 6.66 6.85 -1.08
N THR A 84 6.77 6.72 0.25
CA THR A 84 8.00 6.98 1.00
C THR A 84 8.62 5.70 1.57
N THR A 85 8.05 4.54 1.22
CA THR A 85 8.56 3.21 1.56
C THR A 85 8.67 2.34 0.31
N ALA A 86 9.61 1.42 0.31
CA ALA A 86 9.82 0.47 -0.79
C ALA A 86 9.41 -0.94 -0.34
N GLY A 87 8.12 -1.23 -0.32
CA GLY A 87 7.60 -2.53 0.15
C GLY A 87 6.20 -2.86 -0.33
N THR A 88 5.21 -2.08 0.10
CA THR A 88 3.79 -2.41 -0.06
C THR A 88 3.26 -2.30 -1.48
N ALA A 89 3.86 -1.45 -2.31
CA ALA A 89 3.37 -1.11 -3.65
C ALA A 89 1.89 -0.65 -3.68
N ALA A 90 1.40 -0.06 -2.57
CA ALA A 90 0.00 0.35 -2.46
C ALA A 90 -0.39 1.43 -3.49
N GLU A 91 0.59 2.13 -4.06
CA GLU A 91 0.42 3.12 -5.12
C GLU A 91 0.04 2.53 -6.49
N VAL A 92 0.11 1.20 -6.66
CA VAL A 92 -0.15 0.51 -7.95
C VAL A 92 -1.07 -0.69 -7.82
N THR A 93 -1.57 -0.98 -6.62
CA THR A 93 -2.36 -2.17 -6.34
C THR A 93 -3.84 -1.86 -6.09
N ILE A 94 -4.69 -2.88 -6.30
CA ILE A 94 -6.12 -2.85 -6.00
C ILE A 94 -6.43 -3.11 -4.52
N ASN A 95 -5.40 -3.32 -3.68
CA ASN A 95 -5.58 -3.71 -2.28
C ASN A 95 -5.33 -2.53 -1.35
N TYR A 96 -6.07 -2.49 -0.25
CA TYR A 96 -5.78 -1.67 0.93
C TYR A 96 -6.22 -2.40 2.20
N VAL A 97 -5.56 -2.10 3.32
CA VAL A 97 -5.75 -2.83 4.57
C VAL A 97 -6.16 -1.88 5.68
N ILE A 98 -7.30 -2.15 6.30
CA ILE A 98 -7.84 -1.35 7.39
C ILE A 98 -7.92 -2.19 8.66
N THR A 99 -7.68 -1.54 9.80
CA THR A 99 -7.76 -2.15 11.13
C THR A 99 -9.12 -1.85 11.77
N ASP A 100 -9.85 -2.89 12.08
CA ASP A 100 -11.01 -2.82 12.97
C ASP A 100 -10.51 -2.98 14.42
N ALA A 101 -10.31 -1.85 15.08
CA ALA A 101 -9.79 -1.84 16.46
C ALA A 101 -10.80 -2.42 17.47
N GLU A 102 -12.10 -2.41 17.17
CA GLU A 102 -13.12 -3.00 18.05
C GLU A 102 -13.08 -4.54 18.01
N LYS A 103 -12.76 -5.10 16.85
CA LYS A 103 -12.68 -6.56 16.62
C LYS A 103 -11.25 -7.09 16.68
N GLU A 104 -10.27 -6.23 16.97
CA GLU A 104 -8.85 -6.57 17.03
C GLU A 104 -8.36 -7.34 15.79
N ARG A 105 -8.82 -6.93 14.59
CA ARG A 105 -8.46 -7.58 13.34
C ARG A 105 -8.13 -6.59 12.22
N LYS A 106 -7.29 -7.01 11.30
CA LYS A 106 -7.10 -6.34 10.01
C LYS A 106 -7.99 -7.01 8.97
N PHE A 107 -8.53 -6.22 8.06
CA PHE A 107 -9.24 -6.74 6.89
C PHE A 107 -8.72 -6.10 5.62
N VAL A 108 -8.71 -6.89 4.57
CA VAL A 108 -8.26 -6.48 3.25
C VAL A 108 -9.47 -6.07 2.43
N CYS A 109 -9.37 -4.92 1.80
CA CYS A 109 -10.28 -4.46 0.77
C CYS A 109 -9.62 -4.62 -0.59
N VAL A 110 -10.38 -5.03 -1.58
CA VAL A 110 -9.92 -5.29 -2.95
C VAL A 110 -10.87 -4.57 -3.90
N ASP A 111 -10.38 -3.56 -4.60
CA ASP A 111 -11.21 -2.74 -5.47
C ASP A 111 -10.38 -2.17 -6.63
N GLU A 112 -10.73 -2.51 -7.86
CA GLU A 112 -10.07 -1.98 -9.05
C GLU A 112 -10.31 -0.47 -9.24
N ASN A 113 -11.36 0.06 -8.63
CA ASN A 113 -11.72 1.47 -8.70
C ASN A 113 -10.88 2.36 -7.77
N ASP A 114 -10.00 1.78 -6.94
CA ASP A 114 -9.18 2.53 -5.98
C ASP A 114 -7.72 2.74 -6.41
N ILE A 115 -7.32 2.19 -7.55
CA ILE A 115 -5.95 2.35 -8.05
C ILE A 115 -5.68 3.83 -8.29
N PRO A 116 -4.62 4.42 -7.69
CA PRO A 116 -4.26 5.81 -7.96
C PRO A 116 -4.00 6.05 -9.45
N GLU A 117 -4.48 7.19 -9.98
CA GLU A 117 -4.26 7.54 -11.39
C GLU A 117 -2.80 7.85 -11.70
N VAL A 118 -2.05 8.34 -10.70
CA VAL A 118 -0.63 8.66 -10.86
C VAL A 118 0.15 8.12 -9.66
N ALA A 119 1.17 7.32 -9.93
CA ALA A 119 2.18 6.93 -8.95
C ALA A 119 3.50 7.65 -9.25
N VAL A 120 3.99 8.43 -8.29
CA VAL A 120 5.28 9.14 -8.39
C VAL A 120 6.33 8.34 -7.61
N ILE A 121 7.11 7.54 -8.31
CA ILE A 121 8.14 6.68 -7.71
C ILE A 121 9.47 7.44 -7.69
N ASP A 122 9.70 8.15 -6.60
CA ASP A 122 10.91 8.92 -6.38
C ASP A 122 11.77 8.27 -5.27
N PRO A 123 12.95 7.72 -5.59
CA PRO A 123 13.84 7.10 -4.61
C PRO A 123 14.31 8.06 -3.51
N GLU A 124 14.37 9.37 -3.77
CA GLU A 124 14.75 10.36 -2.76
C GLU A 124 13.71 10.44 -1.64
N MET A 125 12.42 10.28 -1.96
CA MET A 125 11.34 10.24 -0.97
C MET A 125 11.45 9.04 -0.01
N MET A 126 12.19 8.00 -0.39
CA MET A 126 12.43 6.79 0.39
C MET A 126 13.77 6.83 1.16
N SER A 127 14.63 7.81 0.89
CA SER A 127 16.01 7.89 1.43
C SER A 127 16.08 8.09 2.94
N SER A 128 15.04 8.64 3.55
CA SER A 128 14.95 8.86 4.99
C SER A 128 14.54 7.62 5.81
N MET A 129 14.18 6.49 5.16
CA MET A 129 13.84 5.27 5.89
C MET A 129 15.01 4.75 6.71
N PRO A 130 14.81 4.45 8.01
CA PRO A 130 15.82 3.78 8.84
C PRO A 130 16.16 2.39 8.29
N LYS A 131 17.39 1.90 8.55
CA LYS A 131 17.88 0.60 8.08
C LYS A 131 16.92 -0.56 8.39
N GLY A 132 16.39 -0.61 9.60
CA GLY A 132 15.45 -1.67 10.02
C GLY A 132 14.14 -1.63 9.23
N LEU A 133 13.59 -0.44 8.98
CA LEU A 133 12.38 -0.29 8.16
C LEU A 133 12.68 -0.65 6.70
N THR A 134 13.81 -0.21 6.16
CA THR A 134 14.22 -0.54 4.80
C THR A 134 14.35 -2.04 4.60
N ALA A 135 14.98 -2.75 5.55
CA ALA A 135 15.10 -4.21 5.49
C ALA A 135 13.73 -4.89 5.58
N ALA A 136 12.88 -4.47 6.52
CA ALA A 136 11.55 -5.05 6.70
C ALA A 136 10.67 -4.85 5.47
N THR A 137 10.58 -3.62 4.95
CA THR A 137 9.75 -3.34 3.74
C THR A 137 10.32 -4.00 2.49
N GLY A 138 11.64 -4.12 2.38
CA GLY A 138 12.26 -4.83 1.26
C GLY A 138 12.01 -6.34 1.29
N MET A 139 11.96 -6.94 2.49
CA MET A 139 11.55 -8.34 2.65
C MET A 139 10.07 -8.54 2.36
N ASP A 140 9.23 -7.57 2.70
CA ASP A 140 7.83 -7.52 2.32
C ASP A 140 7.66 -7.57 0.79
N ALA A 141 8.36 -6.69 0.07
CA ALA A 141 8.38 -6.70 -1.40
C ALA A 141 8.86 -8.04 -1.98
N LEU A 142 9.86 -8.67 -1.35
CA LEU A 142 10.31 -10.00 -1.77
C LEU A 142 9.23 -11.06 -1.56
N THR A 143 8.55 -11.02 -0.43
CA THR A 143 7.44 -11.94 -0.12
C THR A 143 6.28 -11.74 -1.08
N HIS A 144 5.92 -10.50 -1.41
CA HIS A 144 4.95 -10.18 -2.46
C HIS A 144 5.30 -10.87 -3.79
N ALA A 145 6.54 -10.71 -4.23
CA ALA A 145 6.98 -11.28 -5.51
C ALA A 145 7.01 -12.81 -5.49
N ILE A 146 7.45 -13.44 -4.39
CA ILE A 146 7.49 -14.90 -4.26
C ILE A 146 6.06 -15.47 -4.18
N GLU A 147 5.19 -14.89 -3.35
CA GLU A 147 3.82 -15.38 -3.21
C GLU A 147 3.00 -15.16 -4.48
N GLY A 148 3.15 -14.00 -5.14
CA GLY A 148 2.50 -13.73 -6.41
C GLY A 148 2.95 -14.71 -7.51
N TYR A 149 4.22 -15.13 -7.52
CA TYR A 149 4.73 -16.13 -8.45
C TYR A 149 4.21 -17.55 -8.14
N THR A 150 3.97 -17.87 -6.86
CA THR A 150 3.60 -19.23 -6.44
C THR A 150 2.11 -19.41 -6.17
N THR A 151 1.31 -18.35 -6.23
CA THR A 151 -0.15 -18.42 -6.03
C THR A 151 -0.83 -19.28 -7.09
N LYS A 152 -2.01 -19.83 -6.76
CA LYS A 152 -2.79 -20.65 -7.71
C LYS A 152 -3.30 -19.85 -8.91
N ALA A 153 -3.40 -18.53 -8.79
CA ALA A 153 -3.83 -17.64 -9.87
C ALA A 153 -2.67 -17.16 -10.75
N ALA A 154 -1.42 -17.62 -10.50
CA ALA A 154 -0.24 -17.24 -11.29
C ALA A 154 -0.38 -17.63 -12.78
N TRP A 155 0.14 -16.78 -13.65
CA TRP A 155 0.18 -16.97 -15.09
C TRP A 155 1.31 -16.13 -15.71
N GLU A 156 1.59 -16.32 -16.99
CA GLU A 156 2.83 -15.89 -17.64
C GLU A 156 3.14 -14.38 -17.51
N ILE A 157 2.13 -13.49 -17.58
CA ILE A 157 2.39 -12.04 -17.56
C ILE A 157 2.75 -11.55 -16.16
N PRO A 158 1.97 -11.81 -15.07
CA PRO A 158 2.39 -11.48 -13.72
C PRO A 158 3.71 -12.15 -13.31
N ASP A 159 3.97 -13.38 -13.78
CA ASP A 159 5.22 -14.11 -13.50
C ASP A 159 6.45 -13.35 -13.99
N MET A 160 6.38 -12.69 -15.16
CA MET A 160 7.47 -11.84 -15.66
C MET A 160 7.79 -10.71 -14.67
N PHE A 161 6.79 -10.06 -14.11
CA PHE A 161 6.96 -9.00 -13.10
C PHE A 161 7.57 -9.56 -11.82
N HIS A 162 7.05 -10.69 -11.32
CA HIS A 162 7.53 -11.30 -10.09
C HIS A 162 8.99 -11.73 -10.19
N LEU A 163 9.38 -12.39 -11.28
CA LEU A 163 10.76 -12.83 -11.49
C LEU A 163 11.73 -11.64 -11.61
N GLU A 164 11.35 -10.57 -12.30
CA GLU A 164 12.20 -9.38 -12.37
C GLU A 164 12.26 -8.66 -11.01
N ALA A 165 11.16 -8.57 -10.27
CA ALA A 165 11.15 -8.01 -8.92
C ALA A 165 12.10 -8.78 -7.99
N ILE A 166 12.03 -10.11 -7.94
CA ILE A 166 12.94 -10.96 -7.13
C ILE A 166 14.39 -10.68 -7.48
N LYS A 167 14.71 -10.59 -8.76
CA LYS A 167 16.06 -10.33 -9.27
C LYS A 167 16.56 -8.93 -8.85
N LEU A 168 15.72 -7.90 -8.97
CA LEU A 168 16.05 -6.55 -8.56
C LEU A 168 16.23 -6.44 -7.04
N ILE A 169 15.33 -7.04 -6.25
CA ILE A 169 15.43 -7.06 -4.78
C ILE A 169 16.72 -7.74 -4.34
N SER A 170 17.05 -8.91 -4.92
CA SER A 170 18.26 -9.65 -4.56
C SER A 170 19.56 -8.86 -4.76
N ARG A 171 19.58 -7.96 -5.75
CA ARG A 171 20.73 -7.11 -6.07
C ARG A 171 20.80 -5.84 -5.23
N ASN A 172 19.66 -5.26 -4.91
CA ASN A 172 19.58 -3.89 -4.42
C ASN A 172 19.25 -3.76 -2.93
N LEU A 173 18.62 -4.78 -2.30
CA LEU A 173 18.14 -4.66 -0.92
C LEU A 173 19.27 -4.30 0.07
N ARG A 174 20.43 -4.94 -0.04
CA ARG A 174 21.58 -4.64 0.85
C ARG A 174 22.07 -3.20 0.65
N GLY A 175 22.17 -2.74 -0.59
CA GLY A 175 22.54 -1.36 -0.91
C GLY A 175 21.52 -0.35 -0.38
N ALA A 176 20.23 -0.65 -0.50
CA ALA A 176 19.17 0.18 0.06
C ALA A 176 19.24 0.28 1.58
N VAL A 177 19.53 -0.83 2.29
CA VAL A 177 19.73 -0.85 3.75
C VAL A 177 20.94 -0.02 4.14
N GLU A 178 22.00 0.00 3.34
CA GLU A 178 23.16 0.89 3.52
C GLU A 178 22.92 2.33 3.01
N ASN A 179 21.72 2.59 2.49
CA ASN A 179 21.28 3.89 1.99
C ASN A 179 22.08 4.40 0.77
N THR A 180 22.50 3.47 -0.11
CA THR A 180 23.13 3.88 -1.38
C THR A 180 22.07 4.36 -2.38
N PRO A 181 22.35 5.38 -3.20
CA PRO A 181 21.39 5.85 -4.21
C PRO A 181 20.92 4.73 -5.15
N GLU A 182 21.84 3.92 -5.63
CA GLU A 182 21.54 2.78 -6.55
C GLU A 182 20.65 1.72 -5.87
N GLY A 183 20.91 1.44 -4.57
CA GLY A 183 20.10 0.53 -3.78
C GLY A 183 18.69 1.06 -3.59
N ARG A 184 18.53 2.36 -3.29
CA ARG A 184 17.22 3.01 -3.15
C ARG A 184 16.45 2.99 -4.46
N GLU A 185 17.08 3.38 -5.57
CA GLU A 185 16.48 3.35 -6.90
C GLU A 185 16.04 1.93 -7.29
N GLY A 186 16.94 0.95 -7.10
CA GLY A 186 16.64 -0.43 -7.42
C GLY A 186 15.49 -1.00 -6.58
N MET A 187 15.40 -0.67 -5.28
CA MET A 187 14.28 -1.12 -4.44
C MET A 187 12.97 -0.38 -4.72
N ALA A 188 13.02 0.90 -5.05
CA ALA A 188 11.84 1.67 -5.47
C ALA A 188 11.19 1.04 -6.72
N MET A 189 12.01 0.71 -7.71
CA MET A 189 11.55 0.02 -8.92
C MET A 189 11.08 -1.40 -8.63
N ALA A 190 11.81 -2.16 -7.82
CA ALA A 190 11.53 -3.56 -7.54
C ALA A 190 10.17 -3.76 -6.85
N GLN A 191 9.86 -2.95 -5.84
CA GLN A 191 8.59 -3.03 -5.14
C GLN A 191 7.41 -2.67 -6.06
N TYR A 192 7.57 -1.64 -6.89
CA TYR A 192 6.56 -1.22 -7.85
C TYR A 192 6.24 -2.34 -8.87
N ILE A 193 7.29 -2.97 -9.42
CA ILE A 193 7.14 -4.11 -10.34
C ILE A 193 6.47 -5.30 -9.63
N ALA A 194 6.84 -5.60 -8.37
CA ALA A 194 6.16 -6.63 -7.58
C ALA A 194 4.66 -6.34 -7.43
N GLY A 195 4.31 -5.07 -7.18
CA GLY A 195 2.93 -4.60 -7.10
C GLY A 195 2.13 -4.83 -8.36
N MET A 196 2.70 -4.47 -9.52
CA MET A 196 2.08 -4.75 -10.82
C MET A 196 1.80 -6.25 -11.02
N GLY A 197 2.65 -7.12 -10.47
CA GLY A 197 2.46 -8.56 -10.52
C GLY A 197 1.34 -9.04 -9.60
N PHE A 198 1.53 -8.91 -8.27
CA PHE A 198 0.61 -9.52 -7.32
C PHE A 198 -0.78 -8.90 -7.28
N SER A 199 -0.93 -7.65 -7.69
CA SER A 199 -2.24 -7.01 -7.83
C SER A 199 -3.19 -7.78 -8.76
N ASN A 200 -2.66 -8.55 -9.68
CA ASN A 200 -3.44 -9.34 -10.65
C ASN A 200 -3.70 -10.78 -10.22
N VAL A 201 -2.96 -11.31 -9.24
CA VAL A 201 -3.01 -12.75 -8.92
C VAL A 201 -3.20 -13.04 -7.43
N GLY A 202 -3.09 -12.01 -6.58
CA GLY A 202 -3.18 -12.13 -5.13
C GLY A 202 -1.92 -12.72 -4.51
N LEU A 203 -2.01 -12.97 -3.20
CA LEU A 203 -0.91 -13.43 -2.35
C LEU A 203 -1.23 -14.81 -1.74
N GLY A 204 -0.44 -15.24 -0.77
CA GLY A 204 -0.51 -16.57 -0.20
C GLY A 204 -0.57 -16.60 1.33
N ILE A 205 -0.04 -17.70 1.88
CA ILE A 205 -0.15 -18.02 3.31
C ILE A 205 0.75 -17.14 4.19
N ALA A 206 1.90 -16.69 3.68
CA ALA A 206 2.81 -15.84 4.46
C ALA A 206 2.14 -14.51 4.82
N HIS A 207 1.49 -13.83 3.86
CA HIS A 207 0.72 -12.61 4.13
C HIS A 207 -0.48 -12.86 5.04
N SER A 208 -1.19 -13.99 4.90
CA SER A 208 -2.30 -14.34 5.78
C SER A 208 -1.85 -14.50 7.25
N ILE A 209 -0.70 -15.13 7.48
CA ILE A 209 -0.09 -15.25 8.80
C ILE A 209 0.42 -13.89 9.30
N ALA A 210 1.11 -13.13 8.46
CA ALA A 210 1.67 -11.83 8.81
C ALA A 210 0.59 -10.82 9.23
N HIS A 211 -0.56 -10.79 8.55
CA HIS A 211 -1.69 -9.95 8.94
C HIS A 211 -2.23 -10.33 10.32
N THR A 212 -2.34 -11.62 10.60
CA THR A 212 -2.79 -12.12 11.91
C THR A 212 -1.82 -11.77 13.04
N LEU A 213 -0.51 -11.97 12.81
CA LEU A 213 0.53 -11.58 13.78
C LEU A 213 0.54 -10.07 14.01
N GLY A 214 0.38 -9.28 12.96
CA GLY A 214 0.29 -7.83 13.07
C GLY A 214 -0.95 -7.34 13.80
N ALA A 215 -2.09 -8.03 13.68
CA ALA A 215 -3.33 -7.67 14.36
C ALA A 215 -3.31 -7.98 15.86
N HIS A 216 -2.77 -9.14 16.26
CA HIS A 216 -2.79 -9.60 17.65
C HIS A 216 -1.57 -9.18 18.47
N TYR A 217 -0.40 -9.04 17.83
CA TYR A 217 0.88 -8.82 18.54
C TYR A 217 1.59 -7.53 18.11
N ASP A 218 0.95 -6.73 17.25
CA ASP A 218 1.55 -5.52 16.67
C ASP A 218 2.94 -5.78 16.01
N THR A 219 3.12 -6.99 15.50
CA THR A 219 4.36 -7.37 14.81
C THR A 219 4.51 -6.53 13.55
N PRO A 220 5.65 -5.87 13.32
CA PRO A 220 5.87 -5.11 12.09
C PRO A 220 5.68 -6.00 10.86
N HIS A 221 4.86 -5.55 9.91
CA HIS A 221 4.38 -6.38 8.80
C HIS A 221 5.49 -7.05 8.01
N GLY A 222 6.48 -6.29 7.54
CA GLY A 222 7.59 -6.85 6.77
C GLY A 222 8.50 -7.79 7.57
N VAL A 223 8.55 -7.67 8.90
CA VAL A 223 9.23 -8.64 9.77
C VAL A 223 8.44 -9.94 9.81
N ALA A 224 7.11 -9.86 9.97
CA ALA A 224 6.26 -11.04 9.98
C ALA A 224 6.28 -11.77 8.62
N CYS A 225 6.34 -11.05 7.50
CA CYS A 225 6.50 -11.63 6.17
C CYS A 225 7.85 -12.34 5.96
N ALA A 226 8.90 -11.91 6.68
CA ALA A 226 10.25 -12.47 6.57
C ALA A 226 10.48 -13.73 7.44
N MET A 227 9.54 -14.05 8.35
CA MET A 227 9.62 -15.21 9.26
C MET A 227 9.17 -16.50 8.58
#